data_40b2d9ecf2290d48fcf874f3d49bb897
#
_entry.id   40b2d9ecf2290d48fcf874f3d49bb897
#
_cell.length_a   1.000
_cell.length_b   1.000
_cell.length_c   1.000
_cell.angle_alpha   90.00
_cell.angle_beta   90.00
_cell.angle_gamma   90.00
#
_symmetry.space_group_name_H-M   'P 1'
#
loop_
_entity.id
_entity.type
_entity.pdbx_description
1 polymer ?
#
loop_
_entity_poly.entity_id
_entity_poly.type
_entity_poly.pdbx_seq_one_letter_code
_entity_poly.pdbx_strand_id
1 'polypeptide(L)'
;MEQRELTAPCLTRFDRVAFGAAAGLLAIVFAYLLAYGLLRTSVFDPADPAGEHVFYVWDNAAVNLAMLLGWLVLFRLALHFQRRIRLGWLTGAALGVTFALGVAWVLVLRAVPVNDPGILYYTAAELTRGDPSELWRHEVYLRTNPFQAGYLQYSELLQRIFGRHSYVPQGLLNAAFLTAAYGALMDLTWRSLHDRRTQVALTLLLVLCVQPVCYTTFLYGNLPGLCLSLWALDCLLRWLTGGRRRWIVPALTLMALAVVLKPNYLIFALAAALVTALYALGSRRLGALLVCAGLLAAPMAADRLARLALEKRTGFPLGAGAPQTTWLAMGMQEGPLAPGWYNRYSLTLMERAELDPDTAFVLNRQDIAQRLSEFAADPAYALSFYHQKMVSQWAETTFEALLVNRVMPSESPFPALVNSLLSGGGSRALTLYMEGYTLTLYLGFAAGAGLLALRLFRCKAQAWPCRPPPPAA
;
A
#
# COMPACT_ATOMS: atom_id res chain seq x y z
N MET A 1 -15.56 -34.44 7.22
CA MET A 1 -15.51 -33.03 7.68
C MET A 1 -16.52 -32.25 6.83
N GLU A 2 -17.72 -32.08 7.38
CA GLU A 2 -18.81 -31.39 6.71
C GLU A 2 -18.43 -29.95 6.38
N GLN A 3 -18.51 -29.61 5.11
CA GLN A 3 -18.44 -28.25 4.62
C GLN A 3 -19.63 -27.48 5.18
N ARG A 4 -19.45 -26.70 6.25
CA ARG A 4 -20.37 -25.62 6.57
C ARG A 4 -20.26 -24.61 5.44
N GLU A 5 -21.18 -24.70 4.48
CA GLU A 5 -21.41 -23.62 3.52
C GLU A 5 -21.59 -22.32 4.31
N LEU A 6 -20.72 -21.37 4.04
CA LEU A 6 -20.87 -20.00 4.51
C LEU A 6 -22.21 -19.47 4.02
N THR A 7 -23.22 -19.46 4.90
CA THR A 7 -24.41 -18.67 4.65
C THR A 7 -23.97 -17.20 4.73
N ALA A 8 -23.67 -16.61 3.57
CA ALA A 8 -23.42 -15.19 3.47
C ALA A 8 -24.61 -14.47 4.11
N PRO A 9 -24.40 -13.51 5.01
CA PRO A 9 -25.51 -12.75 5.58
C PRO A 9 -26.28 -12.12 4.42
N CYS A 10 -27.61 -12.19 4.48
CA CYS A 10 -28.45 -11.54 3.49
C CYS A 10 -28.13 -10.06 3.49
N LEU A 11 -27.54 -9.54 2.40
CA LEU A 11 -27.27 -8.13 2.24
C LEU A 11 -28.60 -7.37 2.32
N THR A 12 -28.67 -6.41 3.20
CA THR A 12 -29.81 -5.51 3.30
C THR A 12 -29.93 -4.68 2.01
N ARG A 13 -31.06 -4.02 1.82
CA ARG A 13 -31.21 -3.06 0.70
C ARG A 13 -30.16 -1.95 0.79
N PHE A 14 -29.88 -1.49 2.01
CA PHE A 14 -28.85 -0.47 2.26
C PHE A 14 -27.44 -0.98 1.86
N ASP A 15 -27.04 -2.18 2.30
CA ASP A 15 -25.75 -2.77 1.97
C ASP A 15 -25.56 -2.89 0.46
N ARG A 16 -26.59 -3.35 -0.25
CA ARG A 16 -26.55 -3.49 -1.71
C ARG A 16 -26.37 -2.16 -2.42
N VAL A 17 -27.09 -1.12 -1.97
CA VAL A 17 -26.95 0.23 -2.54
C VAL A 17 -25.57 0.80 -2.23
N ALA A 18 -25.11 0.71 -0.99
CA ALA A 18 -23.82 1.22 -0.57
C ALA A 18 -22.65 0.54 -1.30
N PHE A 19 -22.62 -0.80 -1.30
CA PHE A 19 -21.58 -1.55 -2.01
C PHE A 19 -21.69 -1.41 -3.53
N GLY A 20 -22.92 -1.32 -4.07
CA GLY A 20 -23.13 -1.09 -5.49
C GLY A 20 -22.63 0.30 -5.94
N ALA A 21 -22.88 1.34 -5.14
CA ALA A 21 -22.38 2.69 -5.40
C ALA A 21 -20.85 2.74 -5.30
N ALA A 22 -20.25 2.14 -4.27
CA ALA A 22 -18.80 2.07 -4.12
C ALA A 22 -18.15 1.32 -5.29
N ALA A 23 -18.71 0.18 -5.68
CA ALA A 23 -18.22 -0.58 -6.84
C ALA A 23 -18.39 0.22 -8.15
N GLY A 24 -19.50 0.93 -8.33
CA GLY A 24 -19.73 1.80 -9.49
C GLY A 24 -18.70 2.93 -9.56
N LEU A 25 -18.40 3.59 -8.44
CA LEU A 25 -17.38 4.62 -8.37
C LEU A 25 -15.99 4.07 -8.73
N LEU A 26 -15.61 2.92 -8.16
CA LEU A 26 -14.36 2.26 -8.50
C LEU A 26 -14.27 1.91 -9.99
N ALA A 27 -15.37 1.41 -10.59
CA ALA A 27 -15.42 1.12 -12.01
C ALA A 27 -15.17 2.37 -12.87
N ILE A 28 -15.75 3.51 -12.51
CA ILE A 28 -15.56 4.79 -13.20
C ILE A 28 -14.10 5.25 -13.10
N VAL A 29 -13.53 5.22 -11.88
CA VAL A 29 -12.13 5.64 -11.65
C VAL A 29 -11.17 4.79 -12.46
N PHE A 30 -11.29 3.46 -12.42
CA PHE A 30 -10.38 2.58 -13.16
C PHE A 30 -10.63 2.61 -14.67
N ALA A 31 -11.86 2.84 -15.14
CA ALA A 31 -12.13 3.06 -16.57
C ALA A 31 -11.49 4.37 -17.06
N TYR A 32 -11.53 5.43 -16.26
CA TYR A 32 -10.85 6.69 -16.54
C TYR A 32 -9.31 6.49 -16.62
N LEU A 33 -8.72 5.82 -15.63
CA LEU A 33 -7.27 5.53 -15.62
C LEU A 33 -6.85 4.64 -16.78
N LEU A 34 -7.67 3.65 -17.14
CA LEU A 34 -7.45 2.81 -18.32
C LEU A 34 -7.48 3.65 -19.61
N ALA A 35 -8.49 4.49 -19.79
CA ALA A 35 -8.62 5.34 -20.97
C ALA A 35 -7.46 6.34 -21.09
N TYR A 36 -7.03 6.92 -19.96
CA TYR A 36 -5.87 7.80 -19.93
C TYR A 36 -4.58 7.04 -20.26
N GLY A 37 -4.29 5.93 -19.57
CA GLY A 37 -3.10 5.13 -19.75
C GLY A 37 -2.98 4.45 -21.13
N LEU A 38 -4.08 4.27 -21.86
CA LEU A 38 -4.01 3.83 -23.27
C LEU A 38 -3.42 4.90 -24.20
N LEU A 39 -3.50 6.17 -23.83
CA LEU A 39 -3.12 7.31 -24.65
C LEU A 39 -1.91 8.06 -24.11
N ARG A 40 -1.68 8.04 -22.81
CA ARG A 40 -0.64 8.80 -22.13
C ARG A 40 -0.10 8.07 -20.92
N THR A 41 1.20 8.21 -20.70
CA THR A 41 1.89 7.75 -19.49
C THR A 41 2.53 8.92 -18.76
N SER A 42 2.58 8.81 -17.44
CA SER A 42 3.39 9.70 -16.60
C SER A 42 4.75 9.03 -16.37
N VAL A 43 5.83 9.74 -16.58
CA VAL A 43 7.20 9.21 -16.42
C VAL A 43 8.06 10.18 -15.62
N PHE A 44 8.98 9.66 -14.82
CA PHE A 44 9.98 10.48 -14.16
C PHE A 44 11.11 10.86 -15.10
N ASP A 45 11.66 12.07 -14.91
CA ASP A 45 12.84 12.50 -15.65
C ASP A 45 14.05 11.61 -15.27
N PRO A 46 14.60 10.86 -16.23
CA PRO A 46 15.81 10.08 -15.97
C PRO A 46 17.05 10.94 -15.77
N ALA A 47 17.04 12.19 -16.19
CA ALA A 47 18.16 13.14 -16.05
C ALA A 47 18.16 13.87 -14.71
N ASP A 48 17.04 13.85 -13.97
CA ASP A 48 16.94 14.44 -12.64
C ASP A 48 17.18 13.37 -11.55
N PRO A 49 18.38 13.28 -10.98
CA PRO A 49 18.70 12.23 -9.99
C PRO A 49 18.04 12.45 -8.63
N ALA A 50 17.52 13.65 -8.35
CA ALA A 50 16.86 14.01 -7.12
C ALA A 50 15.34 14.21 -7.31
N GLY A 51 14.87 14.18 -8.57
CA GLY A 51 13.61 14.75 -8.95
C GLY A 51 12.50 13.74 -9.13
N GLU A 52 11.47 13.96 -8.36
CA GLU A 52 10.14 13.42 -8.59
C GLU A 52 9.40 14.26 -9.66
N HIS A 53 10.15 14.82 -10.65
CA HIS A 53 9.55 15.54 -11.77
C HIS A 53 8.88 14.56 -12.70
N VAL A 54 7.58 14.72 -12.85
CA VAL A 54 6.72 13.88 -13.69
C VAL A 54 6.44 14.60 -15.00
N PHE A 55 6.71 13.93 -16.12
CA PHE A 55 6.33 14.36 -17.45
C PHE A 55 5.17 13.52 -17.98
N TYR A 56 4.30 14.15 -18.73
CA TYR A 56 3.15 13.49 -19.37
C TYR A 56 3.48 13.26 -20.84
N VAL A 57 3.69 12.01 -21.21
CA VAL A 57 4.11 11.60 -22.56
C VAL A 57 2.92 11.02 -23.32
N TRP A 58 2.83 11.36 -24.60
CA TRP A 58 1.90 10.71 -25.51
C TRP A 58 2.44 9.34 -25.89
N ASP A 59 1.62 8.32 -25.74
CA ASP A 59 1.96 6.96 -26.09
C ASP A 59 1.44 6.57 -27.48
N ASN A 60 2.02 5.50 -27.98
CA ASN A 60 1.43 4.82 -29.13
C ASN A 60 0.31 3.90 -28.67
N ALA A 61 -0.94 4.35 -28.79
CA ALA A 61 -2.11 3.61 -28.36
C ALA A 61 -2.22 2.20 -29.00
N ALA A 62 -1.68 2.01 -30.22
CA ALA A 62 -1.66 0.69 -30.85
C ALA A 62 -0.69 -0.26 -30.14
N VAL A 63 0.45 0.24 -29.64
CA VAL A 63 1.42 -0.55 -28.85
C VAL A 63 0.77 -0.92 -27.50
N ASN A 64 0.16 0.04 -26.81
CA ASN A 64 -0.51 -0.20 -25.53
C ASN A 64 -1.66 -1.20 -25.66
N LEU A 65 -2.46 -1.08 -26.71
CA LEU A 65 -3.52 -2.05 -27.00
C LEU A 65 -2.94 -3.43 -27.33
N ALA A 66 -1.88 -3.51 -28.10
CA ALA A 66 -1.23 -4.80 -28.42
C ALA A 66 -0.66 -5.46 -27.15
N MET A 67 -0.06 -4.69 -26.25
CA MET A 67 0.42 -5.19 -24.95
C MET A 67 -0.73 -5.67 -24.07
N LEU A 68 -1.80 -4.90 -23.96
CA LEU A 68 -3.00 -5.30 -23.22
C LEU A 68 -3.57 -6.60 -23.77
N LEU A 69 -3.70 -6.73 -25.10
CA LEU A 69 -4.14 -7.97 -25.73
C LEU A 69 -3.19 -9.14 -25.46
N GLY A 70 -1.87 -8.90 -25.49
CA GLY A 70 -0.86 -9.91 -25.13
C GLY A 70 -1.04 -10.42 -23.70
N TRP A 71 -1.25 -9.52 -22.74
CA TRP A 71 -1.55 -9.88 -21.35
C TRP A 71 -2.85 -10.66 -21.23
N LEU A 72 -3.92 -10.25 -21.89
CA LEU A 72 -5.20 -10.97 -21.89
C LEU A 72 -5.07 -12.38 -22.48
N VAL A 73 -4.29 -12.53 -23.56
CA VAL A 73 -3.98 -13.84 -24.15
C VAL A 73 -3.21 -14.71 -23.16
N LEU A 74 -2.17 -14.16 -22.51
CA LEU A 74 -1.41 -14.88 -21.47
C LEU A 74 -2.33 -15.41 -20.36
N PHE A 75 -3.19 -14.54 -19.80
CA PHE A 75 -4.16 -14.97 -18.79
C PHE A 75 -5.15 -16.00 -19.32
N ARG A 76 -5.64 -15.81 -20.54
CA ARG A 76 -6.55 -16.76 -21.18
C ARG A 76 -5.91 -18.15 -21.36
N LEU A 77 -4.66 -18.20 -21.80
CA LEU A 77 -3.90 -19.45 -21.93
C LEU A 77 -3.67 -20.12 -20.58
N ALA A 78 -3.25 -19.36 -19.58
CA ALA A 78 -3.05 -19.88 -18.23
C ALA A 78 -4.34 -20.45 -17.65
N LEU A 79 -5.46 -19.76 -17.82
CA LEU A 79 -6.78 -20.23 -17.38
C LEU A 79 -7.29 -21.42 -18.21
N HIS A 80 -6.89 -21.53 -19.47
CA HIS A 80 -7.21 -22.72 -20.31
C HIS A 80 -6.47 -23.96 -19.77
N PHE A 81 -5.18 -23.83 -19.46
CA PHE A 81 -4.35 -24.94 -18.99
C PHE A 81 -4.40 -25.16 -17.48
N GLN A 82 -5.14 -24.37 -16.71
CA GLN A 82 -5.17 -24.40 -15.25
C GLN A 82 -5.38 -25.80 -14.64
N ARG A 83 -6.20 -26.65 -15.29
CA ARG A 83 -6.50 -28.01 -14.79
C ARG A 83 -5.29 -28.94 -14.84
N ARG A 84 -4.32 -28.66 -15.71
CA ARG A 84 -3.09 -29.46 -15.89
C ARG A 84 -2.01 -29.07 -14.88
N ILE A 85 -2.12 -27.90 -14.25
CA ILE A 85 -1.12 -27.36 -13.31
C ILE A 85 -1.50 -27.77 -11.89
N ARG A 86 -0.60 -28.36 -11.13
CA ARG A 86 -0.83 -28.58 -9.68
C ARG A 86 -0.76 -27.22 -8.96
N LEU A 87 -1.88 -26.79 -8.38
CA LEU A 87 -1.99 -25.46 -7.77
C LEU A 87 -0.92 -25.20 -6.70
N GLY A 88 -0.65 -26.17 -5.83
CA GLY A 88 0.39 -26.04 -4.81
C GLY A 88 1.80 -25.84 -5.39
N TRP A 89 2.12 -26.48 -6.52
CA TRP A 89 3.39 -26.24 -7.20
C TRP A 89 3.45 -24.85 -7.84
N LEU A 90 2.36 -24.40 -8.46
CA LEU A 90 2.30 -23.06 -9.05
C LEU A 90 2.49 -21.96 -7.99
N THR A 91 1.75 -22.05 -6.88
CA THR A 91 1.85 -21.07 -5.79
C THR A 91 3.23 -21.13 -5.11
N GLY A 92 3.75 -22.34 -4.84
CA GLY A 92 5.08 -22.51 -4.27
C GLY A 92 6.20 -21.99 -5.17
N ALA A 93 6.12 -22.28 -6.47
CA ALA A 93 7.09 -21.77 -7.45
C ALA A 93 7.02 -20.24 -7.56
N ALA A 94 5.81 -19.66 -7.60
CA ALA A 94 5.63 -18.21 -7.64
C ALA A 94 6.24 -17.53 -6.40
N LEU A 95 6.01 -18.06 -5.21
CA LEU A 95 6.62 -17.55 -3.98
C LEU A 95 8.15 -17.70 -4.00
N GLY A 96 8.67 -18.85 -4.46
CA GLY A 96 10.10 -19.07 -4.62
C GLY A 96 10.76 -18.10 -5.60
N VAL A 97 10.12 -17.85 -6.74
CA VAL A 97 10.58 -16.86 -7.75
C VAL A 97 10.56 -15.44 -7.17
N THR A 98 9.47 -15.05 -6.50
CA THR A 98 9.37 -13.72 -5.86
C THR A 98 10.50 -13.52 -4.84
N PHE A 99 10.74 -14.52 -3.98
CA PHE A 99 11.81 -14.46 -3.00
C PHE A 99 13.21 -14.38 -3.68
N ALA A 100 13.47 -15.25 -4.66
CA ALA A 100 14.73 -15.27 -5.37
C ALA A 100 15.03 -13.95 -6.11
N LEU A 101 14.02 -13.37 -6.76
CA LEU A 101 14.14 -12.06 -7.42
C LEU A 101 14.39 -10.94 -6.41
N GLY A 102 13.67 -10.91 -5.29
CA GLY A 102 13.89 -9.94 -4.22
C GLY A 102 15.29 -10.04 -3.62
N VAL A 103 15.75 -11.25 -3.32
CA VAL A 103 17.11 -11.50 -2.83
C VAL A 103 18.16 -11.06 -3.87
N ALA A 104 17.99 -11.46 -5.13
CA ALA A 104 18.91 -11.07 -6.19
C ALA A 104 18.97 -9.54 -6.36
N TRP A 105 17.81 -8.88 -6.33
CA TRP A 105 17.73 -7.42 -6.43
C TRP A 105 18.50 -6.72 -5.31
N VAL A 106 18.29 -7.12 -4.07
CA VAL A 106 19.00 -6.58 -2.89
C VAL A 106 20.50 -6.80 -2.97
N LEU A 107 20.93 -8.04 -3.30
CA LEU A 107 22.35 -8.39 -3.33
C LEU A 107 23.13 -7.72 -4.47
N VAL A 108 22.46 -7.46 -5.58
CA VAL A 108 23.08 -6.82 -6.76
C VAL A 108 23.12 -5.30 -6.60
N LEU A 109 22.04 -4.69 -6.09
CA LEU A 109 21.99 -3.23 -5.92
C LEU A 109 22.80 -2.74 -4.72
N ARG A 110 22.68 -3.43 -3.59
CA ARG A 110 23.25 -2.98 -2.30
C ARG A 110 23.00 -1.48 -2.09
N ALA A 111 21.76 -1.06 -2.34
CA ALA A 111 21.35 0.33 -2.33
C ALA A 111 21.35 0.89 -0.91
N VAL A 112 22.09 1.96 -0.70
CA VAL A 112 22.21 2.64 0.60
C VAL A 112 21.02 3.56 0.80
N PRO A 113 20.32 3.51 1.95
CA PRO A 113 19.15 4.35 2.21
C PRO A 113 19.52 5.85 2.19
N VAL A 114 18.68 6.64 1.50
CA VAL A 114 18.77 8.12 1.43
C VAL A 114 17.40 8.74 1.72
N ASN A 115 17.32 10.05 1.79
CA ASN A 115 16.11 10.81 2.09
C ASN A 115 15.45 10.33 3.41
N ASP A 116 14.14 10.26 3.49
CA ASP A 116 13.42 9.82 4.69
C ASP A 116 13.87 8.45 5.23
N PRO A 117 14.00 7.40 4.39
CA PRO A 117 14.60 6.14 4.82
C PRO A 117 16.00 6.30 5.39
N GLY A 118 16.81 7.17 4.81
CA GLY A 118 18.18 7.46 5.27
C GLY A 118 18.19 8.13 6.64
N ILE A 119 17.35 9.14 6.85
CA ILE A 119 17.19 9.80 8.16
C ILE A 119 16.92 8.77 9.25
N LEU A 120 15.91 7.93 9.05
CA LEU A 120 15.52 6.92 10.04
C LEU A 120 16.61 5.87 10.23
N TYR A 121 17.25 5.45 9.15
CA TYR A 121 18.28 4.41 9.16
C TYR A 121 19.54 4.86 9.92
N TYR A 122 20.07 6.07 9.63
CA TYR A 122 21.25 6.59 10.30
C TYR A 122 20.97 6.98 11.75
N THR A 123 19.81 7.58 12.01
CA THR A 123 19.37 7.83 13.40
C THR A 123 19.30 6.51 14.19
N ALA A 124 18.74 5.45 13.61
CA ALA A 124 18.72 4.13 14.23
C ALA A 124 20.13 3.58 14.50
N ALA A 125 21.08 3.81 13.59
CA ALA A 125 22.47 3.38 13.77
C ALA A 125 23.15 4.04 14.96
N GLU A 126 22.93 5.35 15.17
CA GLU A 126 23.50 6.04 16.33
C GLU A 126 22.79 5.66 17.64
N LEU A 127 21.49 5.44 17.61
CA LEU A 127 20.76 4.93 18.78
C LEU A 127 21.25 3.55 19.24
N THR A 128 21.85 2.72 18.36
CA THR A 128 22.49 1.47 18.80
C THR A 128 23.67 1.70 19.74
N ARG A 129 24.32 2.87 19.70
CA ARG A 129 25.38 3.32 20.62
C ARG A 129 24.86 4.05 21.84
N GLY A 130 23.57 4.33 21.92
CA GLY A 130 22.97 5.19 22.91
C GLY A 130 23.14 6.68 22.62
N ASP A 131 23.55 7.06 21.40
CA ASP A 131 23.71 8.45 20.98
C ASP A 131 22.42 9.00 20.36
N PRO A 132 21.74 9.99 20.98
CA PRO A 132 20.54 10.62 20.48
C PRO A 132 20.81 11.82 19.56
N SER A 133 22.05 12.15 19.24
CA SER A 133 22.42 13.38 18.52
C SER A 133 21.73 13.51 17.16
N GLU A 134 21.56 12.41 16.42
CA GLU A 134 20.86 12.42 15.14
C GLU A 134 19.34 12.71 15.28
N LEU A 135 18.74 12.45 16.44
CA LEU A 135 17.35 12.88 16.69
C LEU A 135 17.24 14.42 16.69
N TRP A 136 18.20 15.08 17.33
CA TRP A 136 18.24 16.55 17.39
C TRP A 136 18.62 17.16 16.03
N ARG A 137 19.51 16.50 15.28
CA ARG A 137 19.87 16.93 13.91
C ARG A 137 18.66 16.93 12.99
N HIS A 138 17.73 15.99 13.17
CA HIS A 138 16.52 15.83 12.37
C HIS A 138 15.25 16.23 13.14
N GLU A 139 15.35 17.17 14.08
CA GLU A 139 14.28 17.57 14.98
C GLU A 139 12.99 17.94 14.22
N VAL A 140 13.08 18.81 13.22
CA VAL A 140 11.91 19.24 12.44
C VAL A 140 11.20 18.06 11.81
N TYR A 141 11.96 17.15 11.16
CA TYR A 141 11.39 15.96 10.51
C TYR A 141 10.72 15.03 11.51
N LEU A 142 11.39 14.71 12.63
CA LEU A 142 10.91 13.74 13.60
C LEU A 142 9.75 14.30 14.44
N ARG A 143 9.79 15.59 14.79
CA ARG A 143 8.68 16.25 15.50
C ARG A 143 7.48 16.53 14.58
N THR A 144 7.67 16.69 13.27
CA THR A 144 6.57 16.71 12.30
C THR A 144 5.95 15.33 12.14
N ASN A 145 6.76 14.26 12.16
CA ASN A 145 6.38 12.89 11.86
C ASN A 145 6.65 11.93 13.05
N PRO A 146 6.11 12.17 14.25
CA PRO A 146 6.41 11.34 15.44
C PRO A 146 5.96 9.89 15.30
N PHE A 147 5.05 9.61 14.37
CA PHE A 147 4.62 8.26 14.00
C PHE A 147 5.72 7.41 13.35
N GLN A 148 6.86 7.99 12.98
CA GLN A 148 8.04 7.25 12.53
C GLN A 148 8.81 6.57 13.68
N ALA A 149 8.50 6.90 14.93
CA ALA A 149 9.18 6.34 16.11
C ALA A 149 9.14 4.80 16.14
N GLY A 150 8.05 4.21 15.68
CA GLY A 150 7.93 2.75 15.63
C GLY A 150 8.89 2.12 14.62
N TYR A 151 8.94 2.63 13.40
CA TYR A 151 9.87 2.14 12.40
C TYR A 151 11.33 2.42 12.76
N LEU A 152 11.62 3.57 13.35
CA LEU A 152 12.95 3.92 13.83
C LEU A 152 13.48 2.88 14.85
N GLN A 153 12.65 2.50 15.84
CA GLN A 153 13.03 1.49 16.83
C GLN A 153 13.13 0.08 16.22
N TYR A 154 12.30 -0.23 15.21
CA TYR A 154 12.43 -1.48 14.45
C TYR A 154 13.75 -1.53 13.69
N SER A 155 14.13 -0.45 12.99
CA SER A 155 15.42 -0.35 12.30
C SER A 155 16.60 -0.45 13.26
N GLU A 156 16.50 0.19 14.45
CA GLU A 156 17.49 0.04 15.51
C GLU A 156 17.62 -1.40 15.99
N LEU A 157 16.50 -2.10 16.24
CA LEU A 157 16.51 -3.51 16.62
C LEU A 157 17.21 -4.37 15.58
N LEU A 158 16.93 -4.16 14.30
CA LEU A 158 17.58 -4.92 13.23
C LEU A 158 19.08 -4.63 13.15
N GLN A 159 19.49 -3.36 13.38
CA GLN A 159 20.91 -3.02 13.39
C GLN A 159 21.64 -3.55 14.63
N ARG A 160 20.95 -3.75 15.76
CA ARG A 160 21.52 -4.47 16.92
C ARG A 160 21.72 -5.95 16.64
N ILE A 161 20.84 -6.56 15.85
CA ILE A 161 20.89 -8.01 15.51
C ILE A 161 21.93 -8.28 14.42
N PHE A 162 21.90 -7.50 13.34
CA PHE A 162 22.71 -7.75 12.13
C PHE A 162 23.99 -6.90 12.05
N GLY A 163 24.22 -6.05 13.03
CA GLY A 163 25.31 -5.07 13.03
C GLY A 163 24.88 -3.72 12.47
N ARG A 164 25.63 -2.68 12.83
CA ARG A 164 25.41 -1.31 12.35
C ARG A 164 25.64 -1.27 10.83
N HIS A 165 24.84 -0.39 10.19
CA HIS A 165 24.84 -0.24 8.74
C HIS A 165 24.46 -1.53 7.96
N SER A 166 23.62 -2.37 8.57
CA SER A 166 23.13 -3.65 8.02
C SER A 166 21.95 -3.47 7.06
N TYR A 167 22.04 -2.58 6.06
CA TYR A 167 20.95 -2.33 5.10
C TYR A 167 20.68 -3.55 4.21
N VAL A 168 21.70 -4.32 3.83
CA VAL A 168 21.54 -5.54 3.01
C VAL A 168 20.70 -6.60 3.74
N PRO A 169 20.99 -7.01 4.99
CA PRO A 169 20.12 -7.91 5.74
C PRO A 169 18.68 -7.40 5.89
N GLN A 170 18.48 -6.09 6.09
CA GLN A 170 17.14 -5.50 6.15
C GLN A 170 16.39 -5.61 4.80
N GLY A 171 17.10 -5.40 3.68
CA GLY A 171 16.55 -5.65 2.34
C GLY A 171 16.19 -7.11 2.10
N LEU A 172 17.00 -8.05 2.57
CA LEU A 172 16.70 -9.50 2.50
C LEU A 172 15.45 -9.86 3.32
N LEU A 173 15.26 -9.23 4.48
CA LEU A 173 14.03 -9.37 5.25
C LEU A 173 12.83 -8.78 4.49
N ASN A 174 13.00 -7.66 3.78
CA ASN A 174 11.94 -7.11 2.92
C ASN A 174 11.54 -8.11 1.82
N ALA A 175 12.49 -8.83 1.21
CA ALA A 175 12.18 -9.89 0.24
C ALA A 175 11.38 -11.04 0.88
N ALA A 176 11.69 -11.42 2.11
CA ALA A 176 10.92 -12.40 2.87
C ALA A 176 9.53 -11.88 3.21
N PHE A 177 9.39 -10.62 3.65
CA PHE A 177 8.10 -9.99 3.91
C PHE A 177 7.23 -9.89 2.66
N LEU A 178 7.79 -9.51 1.51
CA LEU A 178 7.07 -9.50 0.24
C LEU A 178 6.52 -10.88 -0.11
N THR A 179 7.36 -11.90 -0.01
CA THR A 179 6.98 -13.29 -0.27
C THR A 179 5.88 -13.76 0.67
N ALA A 180 6.00 -13.46 1.97
CA ALA A 180 4.99 -13.80 2.97
C ALA A 180 3.68 -13.02 2.77
N ALA A 181 3.75 -11.76 2.31
CA ALA A 181 2.57 -10.96 1.94
C ALA A 181 1.81 -11.59 0.77
N TYR A 182 2.52 -12.06 -0.26
CA TYR A 182 1.91 -12.78 -1.38
C TYR A 182 1.27 -14.09 -0.93
N GLY A 183 1.94 -14.83 -0.02
CA GLY A 183 1.38 -16.02 0.60
C GLY A 183 0.06 -15.73 1.34
N ALA A 184 0.02 -14.65 2.13
CA ALA A 184 -1.18 -14.21 2.83
C ALA A 184 -2.32 -13.86 1.85
N LEU A 185 -2.02 -13.13 0.79
CA LEU A 185 -3.02 -12.73 -0.20
C LEU A 185 -3.57 -13.94 -0.98
N MET A 186 -2.71 -14.91 -1.29
CA MET A 186 -3.12 -16.18 -1.89
C MET A 186 -4.03 -16.99 -0.94
N ASP A 187 -3.71 -17.07 0.36
CA ASP A 187 -4.54 -17.77 1.35
C ASP A 187 -5.88 -17.07 1.59
N LEU A 188 -5.88 -15.73 1.73
CA LEU A 188 -7.08 -14.91 1.80
C LEU A 188 -8.03 -15.17 0.62
N THR A 189 -7.48 -15.14 -0.59
CA THR A 189 -8.26 -15.35 -1.82
C THR A 189 -8.82 -16.76 -1.89
N TRP A 190 -8.01 -17.76 -1.57
CA TRP A 190 -8.47 -19.15 -1.54
C TRP A 190 -9.57 -19.37 -0.51
N ARG A 191 -9.44 -18.82 0.71
CA ARG A 191 -10.46 -18.92 1.76
C ARG A 191 -11.75 -18.20 1.42
N SER A 192 -11.65 -17.07 0.73
CA SER A 192 -12.82 -16.27 0.40
C SER A 192 -13.61 -16.84 -0.77
N LEU A 193 -12.94 -17.33 -1.80
CA LEU A 193 -13.57 -17.64 -3.09
C LEU A 193 -13.58 -19.13 -3.43
N HIS A 194 -12.64 -19.93 -2.90
CA HIS A 194 -12.48 -21.36 -3.20
C HIS A 194 -12.47 -21.68 -4.71
N ASP A 195 -12.08 -20.69 -5.53
CA ASP A 195 -12.06 -20.82 -6.99
C ASP A 195 -10.65 -20.94 -7.53
N ARG A 196 -10.41 -22.06 -8.20
CA ARG A 196 -9.10 -22.36 -8.79
C ARG A 196 -8.67 -21.37 -9.86
N ARG A 197 -9.63 -20.87 -10.68
CA ARG A 197 -9.32 -19.91 -11.75
C ARG A 197 -8.82 -18.60 -11.18
N THR A 198 -9.52 -18.11 -10.17
CA THR A 198 -9.13 -16.90 -9.45
C THR A 198 -7.76 -17.07 -8.79
N GLN A 199 -7.48 -18.23 -8.18
CA GLN A 199 -6.18 -18.48 -7.56
C GLN A 199 -5.03 -18.52 -8.59
N VAL A 200 -5.23 -19.13 -9.75
CA VAL A 200 -4.23 -19.15 -10.83
C VAL A 200 -4.01 -17.74 -11.38
N ALA A 201 -5.09 -16.98 -11.65
CA ALA A 201 -4.98 -15.61 -12.11
C ALA A 201 -4.24 -14.71 -11.11
N LEU A 202 -4.60 -14.80 -9.83
CA LEU A 202 -3.92 -14.04 -8.76
C LEU A 202 -2.43 -14.42 -8.67
N THR A 203 -2.11 -15.71 -8.69
CA THR A 203 -0.71 -16.16 -8.60
C THR A 203 0.13 -15.58 -9.73
N LEU A 204 -0.41 -15.56 -10.95
CA LEU A 204 0.26 -14.94 -12.09
C LEU A 204 0.38 -13.42 -11.95
N LEU A 205 -0.70 -12.74 -11.53
CA LEU A 205 -0.64 -11.31 -11.26
C LEU A 205 0.46 -10.97 -10.27
N LEU A 206 0.58 -11.73 -9.19
CA LEU A 206 1.58 -11.45 -8.15
C LEU A 206 3.01 -11.68 -8.63
N VAL A 207 3.29 -12.84 -9.27
CA VAL A 207 4.66 -13.17 -9.70
C VAL A 207 5.15 -12.30 -10.85
N LEU A 208 4.24 -11.77 -11.65
CA LEU A 208 4.55 -10.89 -12.78
C LEU A 208 4.55 -9.41 -12.38
N CYS A 209 4.19 -9.07 -11.14
CA CYS A 209 4.28 -7.71 -10.61
C CYS A 209 5.70 -7.41 -10.16
N VAL A 210 6.47 -6.66 -10.94
CA VAL A 210 7.90 -6.41 -10.69
C VAL A 210 8.13 -5.27 -9.70
N GLN A 211 7.18 -4.31 -9.63
CA GLN A 211 7.31 -3.11 -8.80
C GLN A 211 7.63 -3.44 -7.32
N PRO A 212 6.89 -4.35 -6.63
CA PRO A 212 7.19 -4.68 -5.24
C PRO A 212 8.57 -5.35 -5.04
N VAL A 213 9.09 -6.05 -6.06
CA VAL A 213 10.44 -6.60 -6.02
C VAL A 213 11.47 -5.47 -5.93
N CYS A 214 11.31 -4.41 -6.72
CA CYS A 214 12.18 -3.24 -6.66
C CYS A 214 12.12 -2.50 -5.31
N TYR A 215 11.00 -2.59 -4.58
CA TYR A 215 10.87 -2.01 -3.25
C TYR A 215 11.56 -2.81 -2.13
N THR A 216 12.16 -3.97 -2.41
CA THR A 216 12.88 -4.74 -1.38
C THR A 216 14.09 -4.00 -0.82
N THR A 217 14.69 -3.09 -1.58
CA THR A 217 15.78 -2.21 -1.16
C THR A 217 15.31 -0.96 -0.40
N PHE A 218 14.01 -0.65 -0.43
CA PHE A 218 13.45 0.55 0.17
C PHE A 218 13.11 0.33 1.64
N LEU A 219 13.97 0.79 2.54
CA LEU A 219 13.90 0.54 3.98
C LEU A 219 13.04 1.60 4.70
N TYR A 220 11.70 1.49 4.56
CA TYR A 220 10.76 2.48 5.10
C TYR A 220 9.47 1.87 5.68
N GLY A 221 9.47 0.60 6.03
CA GLY A 221 8.33 -0.09 6.67
C GLY A 221 7.22 -0.55 5.71
N ASN A 222 7.32 -0.27 4.40
CA ASN A 222 6.26 -0.59 3.44
C ASN A 222 6.00 -2.10 3.34
N LEU A 223 7.01 -2.90 3.06
CA LEU A 223 6.85 -4.36 2.87
C LEU A 223 6.54 -5.11 4.17
N PRO A 224 7.23 -4.84 5.31
CA PRO A 224 6.83 -5.45 6.58
C PRO A 224 5.41 -5.08 6.98
N GLY A 225 5.00 -3.80 6.87
CA GLY A 225 3.64 -3.36 7.17
C GLY A 225 2.60 -4.02 6.28
N LEU A 226 2.85 -4.15 4.96
CA LEU A 226 1.99 -4.89 4.03
C LEU A 226 1.80 -6.34 4.47
N CYS A 227 2.91 -7.02 4.74
CA CYS A 227 2.89 -8.42 5.16
C CYS A 227 2.04 -8.62 6.42
N LEU A 228 2.31 -7.82 7.46
CA LEU A 228 1.63 -7.94 8.74
C LEU A 228 0.14 -7.62 8.62
N SER A 229 -0.23 -6.58 7.84
CA SER A 229 -1.64 -6.24 7.62
C SER A 229 -2.40 -7.33 6.87
N LEU A 230 -1.81 -7.95 5.85
CA LEU A 230 -2.45 -9.05 5.11
C LEU A 230 -2.62 -10.29 5.99
N TRP A 231 -1.63 -10.66 6.81
CA TRP A 231 -1.79 -11.75 7.77
C TRP A 231 -2.78 -11.42 8.89
N ALA A 232 -2.87 -10.14 9.31
CA ALA A 232 -3.91 -9.70 10.23
C ALA A 232 -5.32 -9.91 9.65
N LEU A 233 -5.49 -9.54 8.37
CA LEU A 233 -6.76 -9.77 7.65
C LEU A 233 -7.07 -11.26 7.48
N ASP A 234 -6.07 -12.11 7.22
CA ASP A 234 -6.27 -13.57 7.15
C ASP A 234 -6.72 -14.13 8.51
N CYS A 235 -6.09 -13.71 9.60
CA CYS A 235 -6.51 -14.09 10.95
C CYS A 235 -7.95 -13.61 11.25
N LEU A 236 -8.27 -12.38 10.86
CA LEU A 236 -9.63 -11.83 11.00
C LEU A 236 -10.64 -12.64 10.20
N LEU A 237 -10.34 -12.97 8.95
CA LEU A 237 -11.21 -13.81 8.11
C LEU A 237 -11.43 -15.20 8.73
N ARG A 238 -10.38 -15.84 9.25
CA ARG A 238 -10.46 -17.14 9.94
C ARG A 238 -11.38 -17.08 11.17
N TRP A 239 -11.36 -15.96 11.89
CA TRP A 239 -12.27 -15.75 13.00
C TRP A 239 -13.71 -15.53 12.53
N LEU A 240 -13.92 -14.64 11.55
CA LEU A 240 -15.25 -14.32 11.03
C LEU A 240 -15.94 -15.55 10.44
N THR A 241 -15.19 -16.43 9.74
CA THR A 241 -15.74 -17.62 9.07
C THR A 241 -15.82 -18.84 9.98
N GLY A 242 -14.79 -19.07 10.78
CA GLY A 242 -14.67 -20.27 11.62
C GLY A 242 -15.08 -20.08 13.09
N GLY A 243 -15.34 -18.85 13.54
CA GLY A 243 -15.76 -18.52 14.90
C GLY A 243 -14.71 -18.78 15.99
N ARG A 244 -13.50 -19.21 15.65
CA ARG A 244 -12.47 -19.58 16.62
C ARG A 244 -11.79 -18.33 17.18
N ARG A 245 -12.06 -17.98 18.45
CA ARG A 245 -11.56 -16.77 19.14
C ARG A 245 -10.04 -16.65 19.17
N ARG A 246 -9.29 -17.76 19.05
CA ARG A 246 -7.83 -17.77 19.03
C ARG A 246 -7.21 -16.90 17.95
N TRP A 247 -7.95 -16.56 16.89
CA TRP A 247 -7.47 -15.73 15.80
C TRP A 247 -7.60 -14.21 16.04
N ILE A 248 -8.36 -13.82 17.10
CA ILE A 248 -8.57 -12.40 17.41
C ILE A 248 -7.26 -11.73 17.85
N VAL A 249 -6.56 -12.35 18.81
CA VAL A 249 -5.30 -11.77 19.33
C VAL A 249 -4.26 -11.61 18.22
N PRO A 250 -3.93 -12.63 17.41
CA PRO A 250 -3.03 -12.43 16.28
C PRO A 250 -3.49 -11.35 15.30
N ALA A 251 -4.79 -11.27 14.98
CA ALA A 251 -5.32 -10.23 14.08
C ALA A 251 -5.05 -8.82 14.63
N LEU A 252 -5.34 -8.58 15.90
CA LEU A 252 -5.12 -7.28 16.55
C LEU A 252 -3.64 -6.94 16.67
N THR A 253 -2.80 -7.91 17.08
CA THR A 253 -1.36 -7.69 17.26
C THR A 253 -0.66 -7.42 15.93
N LEU A 254 -0.92 -8.23 14.90
CA LEU A 254 -0.31 -8.04 13.58
C LEU A 254 -0.74 -6.71 12.95
N MET A 255 -2.03 -6.32 13.10
CA MET A 255 -2.51 -5.03 12.62
C MET A 255 -1.86 -3.87 13.37
N ALA A 256 -1.72 -3.96 14.68
CA ALA A 256 -1.05 -2.95 15.49
C ALA A 256 0.41 -2.79 15.07
N LEU A 257 1.15 -3.88 14.90
CA LEU A 257 2.53 -3.86 14.43
C LEU A 257 2.65 -3.30 13.00
N ALA A 258 1.73 -3.63 12.10
CA ALA A 258 1.71 -3.07 10.75
C ALA A 258 1.63 -1.55 10.76
N VAL A 259 0.73 -0.99 11.57
CA VAL A 259 0.54 0.47 11.70
C VAL A 259 1.74 1.14 12.39
N VAL A 260 2.32 0.51 13.40
CA VAL A 260 3.53 1.00 14.07
C VAL A 260 4.72 1.08 13.11
N LEU A 261 4.85 0.10 12.19
CA LEU A 261 5.91 0.10 11.18
C LEU A 261 5.64 1.07 10.04
N LYS A 262 4.37 1.27 9.66
CA LYS A 262 3.98 2.20 8.61
C LYS A 262 2.54 2.67 8.84
N PRO A 263 2.32 3.91 9.26
CA PRO A 263 1.00 4.45 9.62
C PRO A 263 -0.06 4.34 8.54
N ASN A 264 0.35 4.30 7.27
CA ASN A 264 -0.57 4.15 6.13
C ASN A 264 -1.43 2.88 6.22
N TYR A 265 -0.97 1.84 6.94
CA TYR A 265 -1.74 0.61 7.18
C TYR A 265 -2.91 0.80 8.15
N LEU A 266 -3.07 1.97 8.76
CA LEU A 266 -4.31 2.34 9.45
C LEU A 266 -5.54 2.26 8.52
N ILE A 267 -5.36 2.47 7.22
CA ILE A 267 -6.43 2.28 6.22
C ILE A 267 -6.95 0.83 6.23
N PHE A 268 -6.06 -0.16 6.36
CA PHE A 268 -6.44 -1.56 6.49
C PHE A 268 -7.17 -1.84 7.81
N ALA A 269 -6.72 -1.21 8.91
CA ALA A 269 -7.38 -1.34 10.21
C ALA A 269 -8.79 -0.74 10.17
N LEU A 270 -8.97 0.43 9.56
CA LEU A 270 -10.28 1.07 9.37
C LEU A 270 -11.22 0.20 8.52
N ALA A 271 -10.73 -0.32 7.39
CA ALA A 271 -11.50 -1.22 6.53
C ALA A 271 -11.90 -2.51 7.26
N ALA A 272 -10.96 -3.11 7.99
CA ALA A 272 -11.21 -4.31 8.80
C ALA A 272 -12.22 -4.05 9.93
N ALA A 273 -12.12 -2.89 10.60
CA ALA A 273 -13.07 -2.47 11.63
C ALA A 273 -14.46 -2.27 11.05
N LEU A 274 -14.58 -1.62 9.89
CA LEU A 274 -15.87 -1.45 9.19
C LEU A 274 -16.51 -2.78 8.83
N VAL A 275 -15.75 -3.69 8.21
CA VAL A 275 -16.25 -5.04 7.87
C VAL A 275 -16.68 -5.80 9.12
N THR A 276 -15.91 -5.70 10.21
CA THR A 276 -16.23 -6.34 11.50
C THR A 276 -17.48 -5.73 12.12
N ALA A 277 -17.68 -4.43 12.04
CA ALA A 277 -18.88 -3.76 12.52
C ALA A 277 -20.13 -4.19 11.73
N LEU A 278 -20.05 -4.23 10.40
CA LEU A 278 -21.12 -4.72 9.53
C LEU A 278 -21.46 -6.18 9.84
N TYR A 279 -20.46 -7.02 10.05
CA TYR A 279 -20.66 -8.40 10.49
C TYR A 279 -21.36 -8.47 11.86
N ALA A 280 -20.94 -7.65 12.83
CA ALA A 280 -21.54 -7.63 14.17
C ALA A 280 -23.03 -7.27 14.12
N LEU A 281 -23.37 -6.24 13.36
CA LEU A 281 -24.74 -5.77 13.19
C LEU A 281 -25.59 -6.78 12.40
N GLY A 282 -25.10 -7.26 11.27
CA GLY A 282 -25.81 -8.21 10.40
C GLY A 282 -26.04 -9.57 11.06
N SER A 283 -25.10 -10.06 11.87
CA SER A 283 -25.20 -11.34 12.58
C SER A 283 -25.76 -11.21 14.01
N ARG A 284 -26.07 -10.00 14.46
CA ARG A 284 -26.48 -9.67 15.85
C ARG A 284 -25.48 -10.15 16.92
N ARG A 285 -24.19 -10.26 16.55
CA ARG A 285 -23.11 -10.67 17.45
C ARG A 285 -22.40 -9.43 18.01
N LEU A 286 -23.07 -8.71 18.90
CA LEU A 286 -22.57 -7.45 19.45
C LEU A 286 -21.16 -7.54 20.08
N GLY A 287 -20.76 -8.73 20.58
CA GLY A 287 -19.39 -8.97 21.06
C GLY A 287 -18.31 -8.78 19.98
N ALA A 288 -18.66 -8.83 18.69
CA ALA A 288 -17.72 -8.51 17.62
C ALA A 288 -17.38 -7.01 17.54
N LEU A 289 -18.20 -6.13 18.13
CA LEU A 289 -17.88 -4.69 18.25
C LEU A 289 -16.65 -4.44 19.14
N LEU A 290 -16.38 -5.35 20.09
CA LEU A 290 -15.12 -5.28 20.87
C LEU A 290 -13.90 -5.54 20.00
N VAL A 291 -14.00 -6.44 19.02
CA VAL A 291 -12.92 -6.68 18.05
C VAL A 291 -12.78 -5.49 17.11
N CYS A 292 -13.90 -4.90 16.67
CA CYS A 292 -13.91 -3.66 15.90
C CYS A 292 -13.19 -2.53 16.66
N ALA A 293 -13.55 -2.30 17.92
CA ALA A 293 -12.88 -1.32 18.77
C ALA A 293 -11.37 -1.64 18.96
N GLY A 294 -11.03 -2.93 19.14
CA GLY A 294 -9.65 -3.39 19.25
C GLY A 294 -8.81 -3.13 17.98
N LEU A 295 -9.40 -3.30 16.79
CA LEU A 295 -8.72 -3.02 15.51
C LEU A 295 -8.32 -1.54 15.35
N LEU A 296 -9.04 -0.63 16.02
CA LEU A 296 -8.73 0.80 16.02
C LEU A 296 -7.83 1.18 17.22
N ALA A 297 -8.18 0.71 18.41
CA ALA A 297 -7.50 1.08 19.63
C ALA A 297 -6.09 0.47 19.76
N ALA A 298 -5.89 -0.79 19.34
CA ALA A 298 -4.60 -1.45 19.49
C ALA A 298 -3.48 -0.79 18.66
N PRO A 299 -3.68 -0.41 17.37
CA PRO A 299 -2.69 0.34 16.62
C PRO A 299 -2.36 1.71 17.24
N MET A 300 -3.37 2.45 17.68
CA MET A 300 -3.18 3.77 18.31
C MET A 300 -2.41 3.67 19.63
N ALA A 301 -2.75 2.67 20.46
CA ALA A 301 -2.04 2.42 21.71
C ALA A 301 -0.59 1.98 21.46
N ALA A 302 -0.35 1.11 20.48
CA ALA A 302 0.97 0.63 20.13
C ALA A 302 1.87 1.75 19.58
N ASP A 303 1.34 2.63 18.71
CA ASP A 303 2.07 3.81 18.22
C ASP A 303 2.43 4.76 19.36
N ARG A 304 1.45 5.07 20.25
CA ARG A 304 1.73 5.92 21.41
C ARG A 304 2.77 5.30 22.33
N LEU A 305 2.71 4.00 22.59
CA LEU A 305 3.71 3.31 23.41
C LEU A 305 5.10 3.37 22.77
N ALA A 306 5.20 3.20 21.44
CA ALA A 306 6.46 3.32 20.73
C ALA A 306 7.06 4.72 20.86
N ARG A 307 6.25 5.78 20.71
CA ARG A 307 6.69 7.18 20.93
C ARG A 307 7.17 7.40 22.37
N LEU A 308 6.36 7.06 23.35
CA LEU A 308 6.71 7.22 24.78
C LEU A 308 7.98 6.45 25.17
N ALA A 309 8.18 5.25 24.62
CA ALA A 309 9.37 4.46 24.85
C ALA A 309 10.62 5.14 24.29
N LEU A 310 10.53 5.73 23.09
CA LEU A 310 11.64 6.47 22.49
C LEU A 310 11.93 7.76 23.29
N GLU A 311 10.91 8.57 23.57
CA GLU A 311 11.04 9.80 24.36
C GLU A 311 11.69 9.55 25.74
N LYS A 312 11.16 8.56 26.49
CA LYS A 312 11.67 8.22 27.82
C LYS A 312 13.12 7.74 27.78
N ARG A 313 13.51 7.02 26.73
CA ARG A 313 14.85 6.46 26.61
C ARG A 313 15.88 7.48 26.17
N THR A 314 15.50 8.42 25.30
CA THR A 314 16.43 9.35 24.64
C THR A 314 16.37 10.77 25.21
N GLY A 315 15.32 11.12 25.91
CA GLY A 315 15.04 12.50 26.32
C GLY A 315 14.59 13.43 25.19
N PHE A 316 14.45 12.91 23.95
CA PHE A 316 14.04 13.70 22.81
C PHE A 316 12.51 13.86 22.76
N PRO A 317 11.96 15.10 22.74
CA PRO A 317 10.52 15.33 22.76
C PRO A 317 9.94 15.20 21.34
N LEU A 318 9.29 14.09 21.04
CA LEU A 318 8.60 13.91 19.75
C LEU A 318 7.35 14.80 19.63
N GLY A 319 6.64 14.99 20.74
CA GLY A 319 5.43 15.79 20.78
C GLY A 319 4.23 15.15 20.06
N ALA A 320 3.23 15.98 19.76
CA ALA A 320 1.99 15.52 19.09
C ALA A 320 2.15 15.31 17.59
N GLY A 321 3.12 15.98 16.97
CA GLY A 321 3.33 15.98 15.52
C GLY A 321 2.48 17.00 14.78
N ALA A 322 2.61 16.99 13.47
CA ALA A 322 1.78 17.82 12.60
C ALA A 322 0.29 17.44 12.74
N PRO A 323 -0.62 18.41 12.75
CA PRO A 323 -2.05 18.15 12.80
C PRO A 323 -2.51 17.21 11.66
N GLN A 324 -3.51 16.37 11.91
CA GLN A 324 -4.02 15.42 10.89
C GLN A 324 -4.47 16.12 9.61
N THR A 325 -4.98 17.34 9.72
CA THR A 325 -5.41 18.17 8.58
C THR A 325 -4.25 18.62 7.70
N THR A 326 -3.00 18.53 8.16
CA THR A 326 -1.79 18.87 7.39
C THR A 326 -1.69 18.05 6.10
N TRP A 327 -2.03 16.76 6.18
CA TRP A 327 -1.99 15.88 5.01
C TRP A 327 -3.07 16.21 3.98
N LEU A 328 -4.23 16.70 4.45
CA LEU A 328 -5.27 17.22 3.57
C LEU A 328 -4.80 18.49 2.87
N ALA A 329 -4.29 19.46 3.64
CA ALA A 329 -3.78 20.71 3.11
C ALA A 329 -2.62 20.47 2.13
N MET A 330 -1.64 19.64 2.50
CA MET A 330 -0.51 19.26 1.63
C MET A 330 -0.99 18.72 0.28
N GLY A 331 -2.04 17.89 0.30
CA GLY A 331 -2.63 17.32 -0.91
C GLY A 331 -3.41 18.32 -1.77
N MET A 332 -3.61 19.56 -1.30
CA MET A 332 -4.27 20.67 -2.01
C MET A 332 -3.27 21.75 -2.45
N GLN A 333 -2.03 21.74 -1.96
CA GLN A 333 -1.02 22.73 -2.29
C GLN A 333 -0.34 22.41 -3.62
N GLU A 334 0.05 23.48 -4.31
CA GLU A 334 1.00 23.40 -5.40
C GLU A 334 2.44 23.33 -4.85
N GLY A 335 3.34 22.88 -5.68
CA GLY A 335 4.75 22.81 -5.40
C GLY A 335 5.57 22.83 -6.70
N PRO A 336 6.90 22.70 -6.61
CA PRO A 336 7.75 22.62 -7.79
C PRO A 336 7.54 21.33 -8.59
N LEU A 337 6.95 20.30 -7.96
CA LEU A 337 6.63 19.03 -8.57
C LEU A 337 5.17 18.98 -9.01
N ALA A 338 4.79 17.96 -9.78
CA ALA A 338 3.41 17.75 -10.19
C ALA A 338 2.49 17.63 -8.98
N PRO A 339 1.21 18.06 -9.08
CA PRO A 339 0.23 17.88 -8.02
C PRO A 339 0.14 16.43 -7.56
N GLY A 340 0.18 16.22 -6.23
CA GLY A 340 0.16 14.90 -5.63
C GLY A 340 1.52 14.39 -5.15
N TRP A 341 2.61 14.99 -5.61
CA TRP A 341 3.97 14.68 -5.17
C TRP A 341 4.37 15.52 -3.96
N TYR A 342 5.55 15.21 -3.37
CA TYR A 342 6.02 15.86 -2.16
C TYR A 342 6.34 17.34 -2.40
N ASN A 343 5.71 18.23 -1.64
CA ASN A 343 5.85 19.69 -1.76
C ASN A 343 6.41 20.37 -0.51
N ARG A 344 6.96 19.60 0.43
CA ARG A 344 7.49 20.06 1.74
C ARG A 344 6.49 20.79 2.65
N TYR A 345 5.24 20.89 2.29
CA TYR A 345 4.23 21.65 3.04
C TYR A 345 4.20 21.30 4.53
N SER A 346 4.24 20.02 4.89
CA SER A 346 4.17 19.57 6.29
C SER A 346 5.34 20.08 7.13
N LEU A 347 6.56 20.05 6.59
CA LEU A 347 7.76 20.55 7.27
C LEU A 347 7.70 22.09 7.38
N THR A 348 7.42 22.77 6.27
CA THR A 348 7.29 24.23 6.23
C THR A 348 6.21 24.76 7.17
N LEU A 349 5.07 24.06 7.28
CA LEU A 349 4.01 24.40 8.21
C LEU A 349 4.51 24.32 9.66
N MET A 350 5.19 23.23 10.01
CA MET A 350 5.70 23.05 11.38
C MET A 350 6.84 24.01 11.70
N GLU A 351 7.69 24.35 10.72
CA GLU A 351 8.71 25.41 10.87
C GLU A 351 8.06 26.77 11.11
N ARG A 352 7.04 27.15 10.32
CA ARG A 352 6.26 28.39 10.51
C ARG A 352 5.56 28.47 11.87
N ALA A 353 5.18 27.33 12.41
CA ALA A 353 4.53 27.19 13.70
C ALA A 353 5.51 27.00 14.87
N GLU A 354 6.82 27.15 14.64
CA GLU A 354 7.87 26.92 15.64
C GLU A 354 7.73 25.55 16.35
N LEU A 355 7.33 24.55 15.59
CA LEU A 355 7.07 23.18 16.03
C LEU A 355 5.93 23.06 17.08
N ASP A 356 5.08 24.09 17.21
CA ASP A 356 3.88 24.05 18.04
C ASP A 356 2.67 23.52 17.24
N PRO A 357 2.08 22.37 17.64
CA PRO A 357 0.97 21.76 16.91
C PRO A 357 -0.32 22.61 16.91
N ASP A 358 -0.56 23.39 17.95
CA ASP A 358 -1.77 24.22 18.05
C ASP A 358 -1.70 25.40 17.07
N THR A 359 -0.56 26.07 17.02
CA THR A 359 -0.26 27.12 16.03
C THR A 359 -0.30 26.54 14.61
N ALA A 360 0.31 25.37 14.39
CA ALA A 360 0.27 24.67 13.11
C ALA A 360 -1.19 24.37 12.68
N PHE A 361 -2.06 23.98 13.61
CA PHE A 361 -3.46 23.71 13.33
C PHE A 361 -4.20 24.97 12.84
N VAL A 362 -3.96 26.12 13.47
CA VAL A 362 -4.57 27.41 13.07
C VAL A 362 -4.12 27.81 11.67
N LEU A 363 -2.80 27.80 11.41
CA LEU A 363 -2.22 28.13 10.10
C LEU A 363 -2.73 27.18 9.02
N ASN A 364 -2.77 25.90 9.31
CA ASN A 364 -3.25 24.88 8.39
C ASN A 364 -4.72 25.09 7.97
N ARG A 365 -5.59 25.47 8.90
CA ARG A 365 -6.99 25.79 8.59
C ARG A 365 -7.12 27.01 7.66
N GLN A 366 -6.27 28.02 7.85
CA GLN A 366 -6.23 29.19 6.97
C GLN A 366 -5.80 28.79 5.55
N ASP A 367 -4.72 27.98 5.44
CA ASP A 367 -4.24 27.50 4.15
C ASP A 367 -5.30 26.64 3.43
N ILE A 368 -6.02 25.76 4.15
CA ILE A 368 -7.14 24.98 3.59
C ILE A 368 -8.27 25.89 3.11
N ALA A 369 -8.68 26.88 3.92
CA ALA A 369 -9.76 27.80 3.56
C ALA A 369 -9.41 28.64 2.32
N GLN A 370 -8.15 29.09 2.24
CA GLN A 370 -7.64 29.80 1.06
C GLN A 370 -7.73 28.91 -0.19
N ARG A 371 -7.20 27.68 -0.15
CA ARG A 371 -7.23 26.77 -1.31
C ARG A 371 -8.65 26.42 -1.74
N LEU A 372 -9.56 26.20 -0.80
CA LEU A 372 -10.97 25.97 -1.13
C LEU A 372 -11.62 27.20 -1.81
N SER A 373 -11.26 28.41 -1.38
CA SER A 373 -11.72 29.66 -2.02
C SER A 373 -11.19 29.78 -3.45
N GLU A 374 -9.90 29.47 -3.68
CA GLU A 374 -9.28 29.48 -5.01
C GLU A 374 -9.96 28.47 -5.95
N PHE A 375 -10.21 27.25 -5.49
CA PHE A 375 -10.92 26.22 -6.27
C PHE A 375 -12.38 26.57 -6.55
N ALA A 376 -13.04 27.27 -5.61
CA ALA A 376 -14.41 27.74 -5.81
C ALA A 376 -14.48 28.91 -6.80
N ALA A 377 -13.46 29.78 -6.80
CA ALA A 377 -13.36 30.93 -7.72
C ALA A 377 -13.06 30.48 -9.16
N ASP A 378 -12.26 29.40 -9.33
CA ASP A 378 -11.95 28.80 -10.63
C ASP A 378 -12.13 27.28 -10.61
N PRO A 379 -13.34 26.76 -10.88
CA PRO A 379 -13.61 25.33 -10.95
C PRO A 379 -12.87 24.59 -12.07
N ALA A 380 -12.51 25.28 -13.16
CA ALA A 380 -11.75 24.68 -14.25
C ALA A 380 -10.30 24.40 -13.81
N TYR A 381 -9.70 25.33 -13.10
CA TYR A 381 -8.41 25.14 -12.43
C TYR A 381 -8.47 23.99 -11.42
N ALA A 382 -9.49 23.95 -10.56
CA ALA A 382 -9.66 22.86 -9.59
C ALA A 382 -9.72 21.49 -10.28
N LEU A 383 -10.49 21.38 -11.37
CA LEU A 383 -10.60 20.15 -12.13
C LEU A 383 -9.25 19.76 -12.75
N SER A 384 -8.54 20.72 -13.32
CA SER A 384 -7.18 20.50 -13.88
C SER A 384 -6.19 20.04 -12.82
N PHE A 385 -6.18 20.67 -11.64
CA PHE A 385 -5.33 20.30 -10.52
C PHE A 385 -5.55 18.86 -10.08
N TYR A 386 -6.80 18.49 -9.82
CA TYR A 386 -7.11 17.11 -9.38
C TYR A 386 -6.96 16.07 -10.50
N HIS A 387 -7.16 16.44 -11.76
CA HIS A 387 -6.81 15.61 -12.90
C HIS A 387 -5.31 15.32 -12.91
N GLN A 388 -4.46 16.35 -12.86
CA GLN A 388 -3.01 16.19 -12.84
C GLN A 388 -2.55 15.38 -11.62
N LYS A 389 -3.13 15.63 -10.44
CA LYS A 389 -2.85 14.86 -9.23
C LYS A 389 -3.17 13.38 -9.39
N MET A 390 -4.29 13.04 -10.01
CA MET A 390 -4.66 11.65 -10.26
C MET A 390 -3.69 10.98 -11.24
N VAL A 391 -3.44 11.61 -12.38
CA VAL A 391 -2.64 10.97 -13.44
C VAL A 391 -1.15 10.97 -13.13
N SER A 392 -0.63 11.97 -12.42
CA SER A 392 0.79 11.98 -12.01
C SER A 392 1.15 10.78 -11.13
N GLN A 393 0.23 10.32 -10.31
CA GLN A 393 0.47 9.22 -9.39
C GLN A 393 0.05 7.86 -9.95
N TRP A 394 -1.11 7.79 -10.65
CA TRP A 394 -1.69 6.52 -11.06
C TRP A 394 -1.36 6.13 -12.51
N ALA A 395 -0.93 7.06 -13.37
CA ALA A 395 -0.45 6.77 -14.70
C ALA A 395 1.09 6.68 -14.78
N GLU A 396 1.80 6.84 -13.67
CA GLU A 396 3.20 6.46 -13.52
C GLU A 396 3.25 4.97 -13.20
N THR A 397 3.50 4.15 -14.21
CA THR A 397 3.29 2.70 -14.17
C THR A 397 4.35 1.93 -13.38
N THR A 398 5.49 2.56 -13.07
CA THR A 398 6.52 1.96 -12.21
C THR A 398 6.22 2.16 -10.72
N PHE A 399 5.30 3.05 -10.35
CA PHE A 399 5.00 3.42 -8.96
C PHE A 399 6.28 3.76 -8.18
N GLU A 400 7.13 4.64 -8.73
CA GLU A 400 8.45 5.03 -8.21
C GLU A 400 9.46 3.87 -8.08
N ALA A 401 9.11 2.65 -8.39
CA ALA A 401 9.97 1.48 -8.13
C ALA A 401 11.35 1.58 -8.78
N LEU A 402 11.45 2.21 -9.95
CA LEU A 402 12.75 2.49 -10.60
C LEU A 402 13.42 3.72 -10.02
N LEU A 403 12.66 4.78 -9.76
CA LEU A 403 13.17 6.03 -9.20
C LEU A 403 13.85 5.81 -7.85
N VAL A 404 13.19 5.16 -6.90
CA VAL A 404 13.75 4.91 -5.56
C VAL A 404 15.08 4.16 -5.61
N ASN A 405 15.26 3.24 -6.57
CA ASN A 405 16.53 2.53 -6.74
C ASN A 405 17.59 3.34 -7.49
N ARG A 406 17.17 4.26 -8.37
CA ARG A 406 18.08 5.14 -9.11
C ARG A 406 18.71 6.22 -8.24
N VAL A 407 17.93 6.78 -7.29
CA VAL A 407 18.42 7.84 -6.39
C VAL A 407 19.25 7.32 -5.23
N MET A 408 19.16 6.03 -4.90
CA MET A 408 19.97 5.43 -3.84
C MET A 408 21.37 5.10 -4.34
N PRO A 409 22.44 5.61 -3.69
CA PRO A 409 23.81 5.25 -4.05
C PRO A 409 24.07 3.77 -3.73
N SER A 410 25.03 3.18 -4.42
CA SER A 410 25.54 1.84 -4.14
C SER A 410 27.00 1.90 -3.69
N GLU A 411 27.41 0.96 -2.85
CA GLU A 411 28.81 0.81 -2.42
C GLU A 411 29.76 0.41 -3.58
N SER A 412 29.18 -0.13 -4.65
CA SER A 412 29.92 -0.56 -5.83
C SER A 412 29.19 -0.13 -7.10
N PRO A 413 29.90 0.08 -8.21
CA PRO A 413 29.26 0.36 -9.49
C PRO A 413 28.27 -0.73 -9.86
N PHE A 414 27.10 -0.33 -10.31
CA PHE A 414 26.09 -1.28 -10.76
C PHE A 414 26.57 -2.08 -11.98
N PRO A 415 26.27 -3.39 -12.03
CA PRO A 415 26.47 -4.17 -13.26
C PRO A 415 25.78 -3.50 -14.46
N ALA A 416 26.33 -3.66 -15.66
CA ALA A 416 25.78 -3.02 -16.87
C ALA A 416 24.30 -3.30 -17.11
N LEU A 417 23.85 -4.51 -16.78
CA LEU A 417 22.43 -4.88 -16.84
C LEU A 417 21.58 -4.01 -15.91
N VAL A 418 22.01 -3.81 -14.67
CA VAL A 418 21.26 -3.01 -13.68
C VAL A 418 21.23 -1.54 -14.10
N ASN A 419 22.35 -0.97 -14.55
CA ASN A 419 22.38 0.39 -15.10
C ASN A 419 21.40 0.53 -16.28
N SER A 420 21.34 -0.47 -17.16
CA SER A 420 20.37 -0.49 -18.25
C SER A 420 18.91 -0.54 -17.75
N LEU A 421 18.62 -1.35 -16.72
CA LEU A 421 17.28 -1.46 -16.13
C LEU A 421 16.84 -0.21 -15.37
N LEU A 422 17.76 0.51 -14.74
CA LEU A 422 17.45 1.71 -13.96
C LEU A 422 17.38 2.99 -14.81
N SER A 423 18.25 3.16 -15.82
CA SER A 423 18.40 4.43 -16.52
C SER A 423 18.61 4.30 -18.04
N GLY A 424 18.74 3.08 -18.58
CA GLY A 424 19.07 2.84 -19.99
C GLY A 424 17.91 2.27 -20.82
N GLY A 425 18.27 1.57 -21.90
CA GLY A 425 17.29 0.91 -22.78
C GLY A 425 16.45 -0.15 -22.08
N GLY A 426 17.01 -0.84 -21.08
CA GLY A 426 16.27 -1.78 -20.24
C GLY A 426 15.19 -1.10 -19.39
N SER A 427 15.42 0.13 -18.90
CA SER A 427 14.42 0.92 -18.17
C SER A 427 13.18 1.16 -19.04
N ARG A 428 13.37 1.54 -20.30
CA ARG A 428 12.24 1.75 -21.23
C ARG A 428 11.44 0.46 -21.46
N ALA A 429 12.13 -0.65 -21.69
CA ALA A 429 11.49 -1.95 -21.86
C ALA A 429 10.71 -2.39 -20.60
N LEU A 430 11.30 -2.14 -19.42
CA LEU A 430 10.67 -2.47 -18.14
C LEU A 430 9.46 -1.56 -17.86
N THR A 431 9.58 -0.25 -18.15
CA THR A 431 8.43 0.68 -18.04
C THR A 431 7.29 0.26 -18.96
N LEU A 432 7.58 -0.06 -20.21
CA LEU A 432 6.57 -0.54 -21.16
C LEU A 432 5.90 -1.84 -20.70
N TYR A 433 6.69 -2.78 -20.15
CA TYR A 433 6.16 -4.00 -19.52
C TYR A 433 5.22 -3.69 -18.37
N MET A 434 5.62 -2.82 -17.44
CA MET A 434 4.82 -2.39 -16.29
C MET A 434 3.56 -1.64 -16.73
N GLU A 435 3.63 -0.89 -17.82
CA GLU A 435 2.49 -0.18 -18.41
C GLU A 435 1.42 -1.18 -18.88
N GLY A 436 1.79 -2.15 -19.72
CA GLY A 436 0.87 -3.19 -20.16
C GLY A 436 0.28 -3.98 -18.99
N TYR A 437 1.08 -4.27 -17.96
CA TYR A 437 0.62 -4.91 -16.73
C TYR A 437 -0.42 -4.03 -16.00
N THR A 438 -0.14 -2.75 -15.80
CA THR A 438 -1.02 -1.79 -15.10
C THR A 438 -2.32 -1.58 -15.86
N LEU A 439 -2.28 -1.44 -17.19
CA LEU A 439 -3.49 -1.38 -18.04
C LEU A 439 -4.36 -2.63 -17.88
N THR A 440 -3.73 -3.81 -17.76
CA THR A 440 -4.45 -5.06 -17.51
C THR A 440 -5.15 -5.07 -16.14
N LEU A 441 -4.48 -4.54 -15.10
CA LEU A 441 -5.10 -4.36 -13.78
C LEU A 441 -6.27 -3.39 -13.83
N TYR A 442 -6.12 -2.24 -14.49
CA TYR A 442 -7.17 -1.24 -14.59
C TYR A 442 -8.39 -1.77 -15.34
N LEU A 443 -8.19 -2.51 -16.44
CA LEU A 443 -9.27 -3.19 -17.12
C LEU A 443 -9.98 -4.21 -16.21
N GLY A 444 -9.19 -5.03 -15.50
CA GLY A 444 -9.72 -6.02 -14.56
C GLY A 444 -10.55 -5.41 -13.44
N PHE A 445 -10.05 -4.32 -12.83
CA PHE A 445 -10.77 -3.60 -11.77
C PHE A 445 -12.01 -2.89 -12.32
N ALA A 446 -11.92 -2.20 -13.45
CA ALA A 446 -13.07 -1.52 -14.07
C ALA A 446 -14.18 -2.52 -14.42
N ALA A 447 -13.84 -3.61 -15.11
CA ALA A 447 -14.79 -4.64 -15.49
C ALA A 447 -15.37 -5.38 -14.27
N GLY A 448 -14.53 -5.80 -13.33
CA GLY A 448 -14.94 -6.53 -12.14
C GLY A 448 -15.84 -5.70 -11.22
N ALA A 449 -15.46 -4.47 -10.94
CA ALA A 449 -16.24 -3.55 -10.14
C ALA A 449 -17.56 -3.16 -10.85
N GLY A 450 -17.53 -2.91 -12.16
CA GLY A 450 -18.73 -2.62 -12.94
C GLY A 450 -19.73 -3.77 -12.95
N LEU A 451 -19.26 -5.01 -13.16
CA LEU A 451 -20.11 -6.20 -13.08
C LEU A 451 -20.70 -6.41 -11.68
N LEU A 452 -19.90 -6.16 -10.62
CA LEU A 452 -20.37 -6.23 -9.25
C LEU A 452 -21.47 -5.19 -8.98
N ALA A 453 -21.25 -3.94 -9.37
CA ALA A 453 -22.24 -2.86 -9.24
C ALA A 453 -23.55 -3.24 -9.95
N LEU A 454 -23.47 -3.67 -11.21
CA LEU A 454 -24.64 -4.09 -11.98
C LEU A 454 -25.40 -5.24 -11.32
N ARG A 455 -24.70 -6.24 -10.77
CA ARG A 455 -25.33 -7.35 -10.06
C ARG A 455 -26.03 -6.87 -8.79
N LEU A 456 -25.39 -6.02 -7.98
CA LEU A 456 -25.96 -5.50 -6.73
C LEU A 456 -27.19 -4.63 -6.98
N PHE A 457 -27.22 -3.81 -8.02
CA PHE A 457 -28.39 -3.00 -8.37
C PHE A 457 -29.52 -3.79 -9.04
N ARG A 458 -29.21 -4.84 -9.83
CA ARG A 458 -30.22 -5.65 -10.55
C ARG A 458 -30.87 -6.72 -9.67
N CYS A 459 -30.22 -7.18 -8.60
CA CYS A 459 -30.81 -8.14 -7.68
C CYS A 459 -32.03 -7.53 -6.99
N LYS A 460 -33.26 -7.83 -7.52
CA LYS A 460 -34.50 -7.64 -6.77
C LYS A 460 -34.40 -8.38 -5.44
N ALA A 461 -35.14 -7.92 -4.42
CA ALA A 461 -35.11 -8.41 -3.04
C ALA A 461 -35.45 -9.91 -2.86
N GLN A 462 -35.50 -10.69 -3.93
CA GLN A 462 -35.76 -12.14 -3.92
C GLN A 462 -34.45 -12.90 -4.09
N ALA A 463 -34.07 -13.55 -3.00
CA ALA A 463 -33.24 -14.76 -2.97
C ALA A 463 -31.83 -14.68 -3.58
N TRP A 464 -30.90 -14.06 -2.89
CA TRP A 464 -29.72 -14.86 -2.60
C TRP A 464 -30.24 -16.01 -1.73
N PRO A 465 -29.93 -17.29 -2.03
CA PRO A 465 -30.54 -18.40 -1.29
C PRO A 465 -30.08 -18.39 0.16
N CYS A 466 -30.83 -17.69 1.00
CA CYS A 466 -30.76 -17.84 2.44
C CYS A 466 -31.49 -19.15 2.76
N ARG A 467 -30.82 -20.30 2.64
CA ARG A 467 -31.29 -21.49 3.34
C ARG A 467 -31.04 -21.27 4.82
N PRO A 468 -32.08 -21.30 5.67
CA PRO A 468 -31.87 -21.33 7.11
C PRO A 468 -31.02 -22.58 7.45
N PRO A 469 -30.15 -22.51 8.47
CA PRO A 469 -29.45 -23.68 8.93
C PRO A 469 -30.47 -24.74 9.33
N PRO A 470 -30.23 -26.04 9.04
CA PRO A 470 -31.10 -27.10 9.55
C PRO A 470 -31.17 -27.01 11.06
N PRO A 471 -32.35 -27.30 11.68
CA PRO A 471 -32.49 -27.30 13.13
C PRO A 471 -31.44 -28.26 13.72
N ALA A 472 -30.76 -27.78 14.77
CA ALA A 472 -29.83 -28.59 15.53
C ALA A 472 -30.60 -29.81 16.08
N ALA A 473 -30.22 -31.02 15.64
CA ALA A 473 -30.60 -32.28 16.28
C ALA A 473 -29.62 -32.58 17.40
#